data_95db2154ccf6669d0162c7f24c3f4330
#
_entry.id   95db2154ccf6669d0162c7f24c3f4330
#
_cell.length_a   1.000
_cell.length_b   1.000
_cell.length_c   1.000
_cell.angle_alpha   90.00
_cell.angle_beta   90.00
_cell.angle_gamma   90.00
#
_symmetry.space_group_name_H-M   'P 1'
#
loop_
_entity.id
_entity.type
_entity.pdbx_description
1 polymer ?
#
loop_
_entity_poly.entity_id
_entity_poly.type
_entity_poly.pdbx_seq_one_letter_code
_entity_poly.pdbx_strand_id
1 'polypeptide(L)'
;MFKKVFLAIALAMSASFATWDYYPIPDSSHGSVEAGLYYDWDHAWSQAGLKMGGRFTMIKSFEIALIGWGYQFWNEEDCSGCVNGGDGVRDLTVGLRYAVAPMITAFLDFNLPVGEDEYDGQGTHPPSNNEFSLYLGAQLSAPLNVKGLKFGTEFGILWGFEHDNHERGLDFHLGAEAGYTIPNVGLTPYVGLLFKYRLSESVWYEHNDTEHGYADRRSRQYNFWLGVAYDITPQITVKAHFIFRNEVYKGVWTDDNPHRHGGDADGFYMAAVFNF
;
A
#
# COMPACT_ATOMS: atom_id res chain seq x y z
N MET A 1 8.14 33.96 -11.16
CA MET A 1 8.76 32.65 -11.54
C MET A 1 8.84 31.70 -10.35
N PHE A 2 9.37 32.10 -9.19
CA PHE A 2 9.47 31.26 -8.00
C PHE A 2 8.16 30.67 -7.47
N LYS A 3 7.03 31.39 -7.50
CA LYS A 3 5.72 30.86 -7.08
C LYS A 3 5.22 29.68 -7.92
N LYS A 4 5.56 29.60 -9.21
CA LYS A 4 5.20 28.47 -10.07
C LYS A 4 6.09 27.25 -9.84
N VAL A 5 7.35 27.47 -9.46
CA VAL A 5 8.29 26.40 -9.10
C VAL A 5 7.93 25.81 -7.74
N PHE A 6 7.53 26.62 -6.76
CA PHE A 6 7.05 26.14 -5.46
C PHE A 6 5.73 25.36 -5.59
N LEU A 7 4.82 25.79 -6.46
CA LEU A 7 3.58 25.03 -6.72
C LEU A 7 3.87 23.70 -7.44
N ALA A 8 4.85 23.68 -8.35
CA ALA A 8 5.27 22.45 -9.02
C ALA A 8 5.99 21.48 -8.06
N ILE A 9 6.78 21.99 -7.11
CA ILE A 9 7.43 21.18 -6.07
C ILE A 9 6.40 20.68 -5.05
N ALA A 10 5.43 21.50 -4.66
CA ALA A 10 4.35 21.08 -3.76
C ALA A 10 3.41 20.04 -4.40
N LEU A 11 3.27 20.03 -5.73
CA LEU A 11 2.53 19.03 -6.49
C LEU A 11 3.35 17.75 -6.78
N ALA A 12 4.67 17.78 -6.50
CA ALA A 12 5.57 16.67 -6.83
C ALA A 12 5.79 15.68 -5.68
N MET A 13 4.96 15.70 -4.65
CA MET A 13 5.21 14.88 -3.48
C MET A 13 4.03 14.02 -3.07
N SER A 14 3.83 12.85 -3.66
CA SER A 14 2.85 11.89 -3.14
C SER A 14 2.84 10.49 -3.76
N ALA A 15 2.93 9.40 -3.03
CA ALA A 15 3.03 8.03 -3.49
C ALA A 15 1.78 7.16 -3.26
N SER A 16 1.22 6.51 -4.25
CA SER A 16 0.14 5.53 -4.12
C SER A 16 0.53 4.17 -4.66
N PHE A 17 0.08 3.14 -3.99
CA PHE A 17 0.46 1.77 -4.25
C PHE A 17 -0.48 1.02 -5.19
N ALA A 18 -1.68 1.54 -5.47
CA ALA A 18 -2.72 0.75 -6.10
C ALA A 18 -2.57 0.62 -7.63
N THR A 19 -2.10 1.67 -8.30
CA THR A 19 -2.19 1.73 -9.77
C THR A 19 -0.95 1.27 -10.53
N TRP A 20 0.20 1.15 -9.86
CA TRP A 20 1.43 0.78 -10.56
C TRP A 20 1.65 -0.71 -10.67
N ASP A 21 1.27 -1.43 -9.62
CA ASP A 21 1.62 -2.83 -9.48
C ASP A 21 0.85 -3.74 -10.43
N TYR A 22 -0.30 -3.30 -10.90
CA TYR A 22 -1.15 -4.12 -11.79
C TYR A 22 -0.88 -3.90 -13.28
N TYR A 23 -0.03 -2.96 -13.65
CA TYR A 23 0.26 -2.66 -15.06
C TYR A 23 1.59 -3.25 -15.54
N PRO A 24 1.72 -3.48 -16.86
CA PRO A 24 2.93 -4.09 -17.42
C PRO A 24 4.19 -3.29 -17.10
N ILE A 25 5.30 -4.00 -17.04
CA ILE A 25 6.63 -3.39 -16.96
C ILE A 25 6.84 -2.53 -18.20
N PRO A 26 7.24 -1.25 -18.06
CA PRO A 26 7.59 -0.39 -19.18
C PRO A 26 8.79 -0.93 -19.99
N ASP A 27 9.05 -0.30 -21.13
CA ASP A 27 10.28 -0.55 -21.89
C ASP A 27 11.53 -0.20 -21.06
N SER A 28 12.67 -0.80 -21.41
CA SER A 28 13.93 -0.55 -20.72
C SER A 28 14.34 0.93 -20.75
N SER A 29 14.99 1.38 -19.69
CA SER A 29 15.39 2.76 -19.45
C SER A 29 14.21 3.75 -19.28
N HIS A 30 13.04 3.23 -18.94
CA HIS A 30 11.90 4.02 -18.51
C HIS A 30 11.62 3.79 -17.05
N GLY A 31 11.11 4.81 -16.41
CA GLY A 31 10.74 4.75 -15.01
C GLY A 31 9.71 5.80 -14.64
N SER A 32 9.31 5.74 -13.39
CA SER A 32 8.48 6.78 -12.81
C SER A 32 8.82 6.96 -11.34
N VAL A 33 8.65 8.17 -10.88
CA VAL A 33 8.64 8.47 -9.44
C VAL A 33 7.31 9.08 -9.08
N GLU A 34 6.86 8.75 -7.91
CA GLU A 34 5.58 9.20 -7.40
C GLU A 34 5.73 9.70 -5.99
N ALA A 35 4.99 10.72 -5.67
CA ALA A 35 4.96 11.27 -4.35
C ALA A 35 3.58 11.86 -4.00
N GLY A 36 2.93 11.66 -2.75
CA GLY A 36 1.60 12.06 -2.29
C GLY A 36 1.31 12.07 -0.85
N LEU A 37 0.20 12.66 -0.66
CA LEU A 37 -0.39 12.80 0.65
C LEU A 37 -1.49 11.75 0.80
N TYR A 38 -1.52 11.13 1.96
CA TYR A 38 -2.62 10.28 2.38
C TYR A 38 -3.25 10.81 3.65
N TYR A 39 -4.52 10.52 3.78
CA TYR A 39 -5.29 10.69 5.00
C TYR A 39 -6.16 9.45 5.17
N ASP A 40 -5.92 8.70 6.22
CA ASP A 40 -6.68 7.50 6.57
C ASP A 40 -7.41 7.75 7.88
N TRP A 41 -8.63 7.23 8.01
CA TRP A 41 -9.44 7.39 9.21
C TRP A 41 -10.41 6.23 9.41
N ASP A 42 -10.78 6.02 10.64
CA ASP A 42 -11.96 5.26 11.06
C ASP A 42 -12.72 6.03 12.15
N HIS A 43 -13.57 5.33 12.90
CA HIS A 43 -14.34 5.95 13.99
C HIS A 43 -13.50 6.24 15.25
N ALA A 44 -12.32 5.68 15.40
CA ALA A 44 -11.51 5.73 16.61
C ALA A 44 -10.13 6.36 16.38
N TRP A 45 -9.66 6.44 15.13
CA TRP A 45 -8.36 7.00 14.82
C TRP A 45 -8.32 7.67 13.45
N SER A 46 -7.33 8.53 13.28
CA SER A 46 -7.01 9.12 11.99
C SER A 46 -5.51 9.38 11.87
N GLN A 47 -5.00 9.30 10.66
CA GLN A 47 -3.60 9.54 10.38
C GLN A 47 -3.40 10.23 9.04
N ALA A 48 -2.33 11.03 8.94
CA ALA A 48 -1.93 11.67 7.72
C ALA A 48 -0.42 11.56 7.51
N GLY A 49 -0.03 11.50 6.27
CA GLY A 49 1.39 11.41 5.96
C GLY A 49 1.70 11.58 4.48
N LEU A 50 2.98 11.47 4.23
CA LEU A 50 3.59 11.47 2.90
C LEU A 50 3.97 10.05 2.54
N LYS A 51 3.75 9.67 1.29
CA LYS A 51 4.31 8.43 0.71
C LYS A 51 5.08 8.76 -0.55
N MET A 52 6.15 8.04 -0.80
CA MET A 52 6.97 8.14 -2.00
C MET A 52 7.21 6.76 -2.57
N GLY A 53 7.33 6.69 -3.87
CA GLY A 53 7.67 5.46 -4.56
C GLY A 53 8.32 5.74 -5.90
N GLY A 54 8.74 4.69 -6.56
CA GLY A 54 9.35 4.79 -7.87
C GLY A 54 9.56 3.41 -8.48
N ARG A 55 9.65 3.38 -9.78
CA ARG A 55 10.00 2.17 -10.52
C ARG A 55 10.94 2.51 -11.66
N PHE A 56 11.84 1.60 -11.95
CA PHE A 56 12.78 1.74 -13.05
C PHE A 56 13.05 0.41 -13.72
N THR A 57 12.76 0.34 -15.02
CA THR A 57 13.06 -0.82 -15.84
C THR A 57 14.52 -0.76 -16.31
N MET A 58 15.38 -1.50 -15.62
CA MET A 58 16.83 -1.51 -15.89
C MET A 58 17.16 -2.13 -17.21
N ILE A 59 16.56 -3.28 -17.49
CA ILE A 59 16.71 -4.03 -18.74
C ILE A 59 15.33 -4.53 -19.17
N LYS A 60 15.19 -4.91 -20.41
CA LYS A 60 13.93 -5.48 -20.90
C LYS A 60 13.50 -6.64 -20.00
N SER A 61 12.26 -6.55 -19.53
CA SER A 61 11.62 -7.52 -18.64
C SER A 61 12.04 -7.49 -17.17
N PHE A 62 12.97 -6.64 -16.75
CA PHE A 62 13.38 -6.56 -15.35
C PHE A 62 13.28 -5.14 -14.80
N GLU A 63 12.54 -4.99 -13.71
CA GLU A 63 12.29 -3.72 -13.05
C GLU A 63 12.62 -3.82 -11.55
N ILE A 64 13.15 -2.73 -11.03
CA ILE A 64 13.27 -2.49 -9.59
C ILE A 64 12.24 -1.42 -9.22
N ALA A 65 11.54 -1.64 -8.13
CA ALA A 65 10.56 -0.72 -7.60
C ALA A 65 10.86 -0.36 -6.15
N LEU A 66 10.73 0.92 -5.84
CA LEU A 66 10.50 1.42 -4.49
C LEU A 66 8.99 1.52 -4.35
N ILE A 67 8.36 0.55 -3.66
CA ILE A 67 6.89 0.43 -3.63
C ILE A 67 6.30 1.33 -2.56
N GLY A 68 7.04 1.57 -1.49
CA GLY A 68 6.63 2.48 -0.45
C GLY A 68 7.75 2.84 0.49
N TRP A 69 7.77 4.11 0.78
CA TRP A 69 8.48 4.75 1.86
C TRP A 69 7.68 5.99 2.20
N GLY A 70 7.77 6.47 3.41
CA GLY A 70 6.97 7.64 3.75
C GLY A 70 7.31 8.23 5.09
N TYR A 71 6.59 9.28 5.42
CA TYR A 71 6.65 9.95 6.71
C TYR A 71 5.22 10.22 7.19
N GLN A 72 4.89 9.69 8.35
CA GLN A 72 3.64 10.00 9.06
C GLN A 72 3.88 11.27 9.86
N PHE A 73 3.08 12.30 9.64
CA PHE A 73 3.25 13.57 10.32
C PHE A 73 2.06 13.94 11.20
N TRP A 74 1.07 13.08 11.27
CA TRP A 74 -0.06 13.22 12.17
C TRP A 74 -0.74 11.87 12.41
N ASN A 75 -1.06 11.65 13.69
CA ASN A 75 -1.84 10.51 14.14
C ASN A 75 -2.66 10.96 15.37
N GLU A 76 -3.94 10.64 15.38
CA GLU A 76 -4.87 10.95 16.46
C GLU A 76 -5.72 9.73 16.76
N GLU A 77 -5.86 9.40 18.06
CA GLU A 77 -6.76 8.37 18.53
C GLU A 77 -7.81 8.97 19.47
N ASP A 78 -9.09 8.64 19.23
CA ASP A 78 -10.20 9.04 20.07
C ASP A 78 -10.35 8.06 21.25
N CYS A 79 -9.46 8.15 22.20
CA CYS A 79 -9.54 7.37 23.43
C CYS A 79 -9.19 8.22 24.65
N SER A 80 -9.80 7.90 25.81
CA SER A 80 -9.51 8.60 27.07
C SER A 80 -8.13 8.23 27.59
N GLY A 81 -7.19 9.18 27.54
CA GLY A 81 -5.82 9.02 28.01
C GLY A 81 -4.82 8.60 26.92
N CYS A 82 -5.25 8.54 25.67
CA CYS A 82 -4.32 8.40 24.56
C CYS A 82 -3.52 9.68 24.36
N VAL A 83 -2.27 9.53 23.98
CA VAL A 83 -1.40 10.62 23.57
C VAL A 83 -1.44 10.68 22.05
N ASN A 84 -1.87 11.81 21.52
CA ASN A 84 -1.78 12.06 20.08
C ASN A 84 -0.31 12.29 19.72
N GLY A 85 0.13 11.65 18.67
CA GLY A 85 1.53 11.68 18.24
C GLY A 85 1.83 10.47 17.37
N GLY A 86 3.09 10.12 17.22
CA GLY A 86 3.50 9.02 16.34
C GLY A 86 3.77 9.51 14.93
N ASP A 87 4.40 10.68 14.85
CA ASP A 87 5.06 11.11 13.63
C ASP A 87 6.38 10.35 13.48
N GLY A 88 6.76 10.09 12.25
CA GLY A 88 8.01 9.41 11.97
C GLY A 88 8.09 8.77 10.60
N VAL A 89 9.24 8.18 10.33
CA VAL A 89 9.53 7.47 9.09
C VAL A 89 8.78 6.15 9.07
N ARG A 90 8.19 5.80 7.94
CA ARG A 90 7.53 4.52 7.69
C ARG A 90 8.49 3.50 7.10
N ASP A 91 8.10 2.25 7.16
CA ASP A 91 8.84 1.15 6.54
C ASP A 91 9.01 1.34 5.04
N LEU A 92 10.11 0.77 4.56
CA LEU A 92 10.50 0.80 3.16
C LEU A 92 10.17 -0.52 2.49
N THR A 93 9.40 -0.48 1.39
CA THR A 93 9.18 -1.66 0.57
C THR A 93 9.92 -1.54 -0.76
N VAL A 94 10.81 -2.48 -1.01
CA VAL A 94 11.58 -2.60 -2.27
C VAL A 94 11.11 -3.82 -3.02
N GLY A 95 10.81 -3.68 -4.30
CA GLY A 95 10.29 -4.74 -5.14
C GLY A 95 11.17 -5.04 -6.35
N LEU A 96 11.18 -6.31 -6.71
CA LEU A 96 11.75 -6.81 -7.96
C LEU A 96 10.62 -7.35 -8.83
N ARG A 97 10.64 -7.01 -10.10
CA ARG A 97 9.64 -7.41 -11.09
C ARG A 97 10.34 -8.06 -12.28
N TYR A 98 9.82 -9.20 -12.72
CA TYR A 98 10.34 -9.88 -13.91
C TYR A 98 9.18 -10.33 -14.82
N ALA A 99 9.15 -9.79 -16.04
CA ALA A 99 8.18 -10.20 -17.06
C ALA A 99 8.56 -11.58 -17.61
N VAL A 100 7.91 -12.62 -17.10
CA VAL A 100 8.11 -14.01 -17.53
C VAL A 100 7.44 -14.31 -18.87
N ALA A 101 6.40 -13.53 -19.20
CA ALA A 101 5.68 -13.56 -20.48
C ALA A 101 5.07 -12.17 -20.76
N PRO A 102 4.61 -11.90 -21.99
CA PRO A 102 4.08 -10.57 -22.35
C PRO A 102 2.96 -10.04 -21.45
N MET A 103 2.24 -10.91 -20.74
CA MET A 103 1.12 -10.56 -19.88
C MET A 103 1.34 -10.95 -18.41
N ILE A 104 2.45 -11.59 -18.11
CA ILE A 104 2.70 -12.17 -16.79
C ILE A 104 4.01 -11.61 -16.22
N THR A 105 3.94 -10.97 -15.09
CA THR A 105 5.08 -10.48 -14.33
C THR A 105 5.16 -11.21 -13.00
N ALA A 106 6.24 -11.90 -12.72
CA ALA A 106 6.55 -12.38 -11.38
C ALA A 106 7.11 -11.23 -10.55
N PHE A 107 6.81 -11.23 -9.26
CA PHE A 107 7.33 -10.20 -8.36
C PHE A 107 7.80 -10.77 -7.02
N LEU A 108 8.69 -10.03 -6.38
CA LEU A 108 9.16 -10.26 -5.02
C LEU A 108 9.41 -8.90 -4.35
N ASP A 109 8.67 -8.63 -3.28
CA ASP A 109 8.78 -7.42 -2.48
C ASP A 109 9.36 -7.73 -1.11
N PHE A 110 10.26 -6.87 -0.68
CA PHE A 110 10.90 -6.88 0.62
C PHE A 110 10.40 -5.69 1.41
N ASN A 111 9.64 -5.93 2.47
CA ASN A 111 9.33 -4.90 3.44
C ASN A 111 10.44 -4.84 4.48
N LEU A 112 11.13 -3.72 4.52
CA LEU A 112 12.28 -3.48 5.39
C LEU A 112 11.83 -2.62 6.56
N PRO A 113 12.00 -3.09 7.81
CA PRO A 113 11.62 -2.35 9.00
C PRO A 113 12.67 -1.26 9.30
N VAL A 114 12.54 -0.15 8.61
CA VAL A 114 13.42 1.03 8.77
C VAL A 114 12.67 2.23 9.35
N GLY A 115 11.39 2.04 9.63
CA GLY A 115 10.52 3.04 10.21
C GLY A 115 10.70 3.17 11.71
N GLU A 116 10.08 4.18 12.29
CA GLU A 116 10.04 4.39 13.73
C GLU A 116 8.91 3.57 14.34
N ASP A 117 9.25 2.74 15.31
CA ASP A 117 8.36 1.82 16.02
C ASP A 117 8.16 2.18 17.50
N GLU A 118 8.81 3.23 17.98
CA GLU A 118 8.69 3.68 19.35
C GLU A 118 7.32 4.31 19.65
N TYR A 119 6.75 3.91 20.78
CA TYR A 119 5.54 4.49 21.33
C TYR A 119 5.90 5.59 22.33
N ASP A 120 5.55 6.83 22.01
CA ASP A 120 5.66 7.93 22.97
C ASP A 120 4.52 7.95 24.01
N GLY A 121 3.67 6.94 24.02
CA GLY A 121 2.56 6.87 24.95
C GLY A 121 1.55 5.76 24.67
N GLN A 122 0.55 5.64 25.52
CA GLN A 122 -0.52 4.67 25.33
C GLN A 122 -1.43 5.09 24.18
N GLY A 123 -1.60 4.22 23.21
CA GLY A 123 -2.68 4.33 22.22
C GLY A 123 -2.32 4.93 20.86
N THR A 124 -1.08 5.25 20.57
CA THR A 124 -0.69 5.70 19.24
C THR A 124 -0.26 4.54 18.33
N HIS A 125 -0.67 4.57 17.07
CA HIS A 125 -0.15 3.64 16.06
C HIS A 125 1.19 4.15 15.56
N PRO A 126 2.31 3.42 15.80
CA PRO A 126 3.60 3.83 15.30
C PRO A 126 3.63 3.81 13.77
N PRO A 127 4.49 4.60 13.12
CA PRO A 127 4.68 4.58 11.68
C PRO A 127 5.14 3.23 11.10
N SER A 128 5.81 2.42 11.92
CA SER A 128 6.29 1.08 11.61
C SER A 128 5.82 0.07 12.65
N ASN A 129 5.68 -1.17 12.23
CA ASN A 129 5.55 -2.32 13.12
C ASN A 129 6.87 -3.07 13.30
N ASN A 130 7.96 -2.55 12.77
CA ASN A 130 9.32 -3.10 12.83
C ASN A 130 9.42 -4.56 12.35
N GLU A 131 8.54 -4.98 11.45
CA GLU A 131 8.42 -6.35 10.99
C GLU A 131 8.99 -6.51 9.58
N PHE A 132 9.99 -7.37 9.41
CA PHE A 132 10.44 -7.77 8.08
C PHE A 132 9.44 -8.72 7.46
N SER A 133 9.09 -8.48 6.19
CA SER A 133 8.21 -9.39 5.46
C SER A 133 8.58 -9.50 3.97
N LEU A 134 8.20 -10.64 3.39
CA LEU A 134 8.32 -10.93 1.97
C LEU A 134 6.94 -11.05 1.34
N TYR A 135 6.72 -10.37 0.24
CA TYR A 135 5.53 -10.54 -0.57
C TYR A 135 5.92 -11.01 -1.97
N LEU A 136 5.47 -12.19 -2.37
CA LEU A 136 5.82 -12.78 -3.65
C LEU A 136 4.58 -13.28 -4.39
N GLY A 137 4.61 -13.18 -5.72
CA GLY A 137 3.48 -13.60 -6.51
C GLY A 137 3.62 -13.29 -8.00
N ALA A 138 2.49 -13.13 -8.64
CA ALA A 138 2.43 -12.78 -10.05
C ALA A 138 1.33 -11.75 -10.34
N GLN A 139 1.59 -10.94 -11.35
CA GLN A 139 0.69 -9.94 -11.92
C GLN A 139 0.32 -10.34 -13.34
N LEU A 140 -0.95 -10.16 -13.69
CA LEU A 140 -1.46 -10.33 -15.03
C LEU A 140 -1.93 -8.97 -15.55
N SER A 141 -1.38 -8.55 -16.68
CA SER A 141 -1.78 -7.31 -17.37
C SER A 141 -2.30 -7.67 -18.75
N ALA A 142 -3.61 -7.64 -18.93
CA ALA A 142 -4.22 -7.99 -20.20
C ALA A 142 -4.36 -6.76 -21.11
N PRO A 143 -3.77 -6.76 -22.32
CA PRO A 143 -4.13 -5.79 -23.34
C PRO A 143 -5.56 -6.09 -23.80
N LEU A 144 -6.50 -5.24 -23.43
CA LEU A 144 -7.87 -5.35 -23.86
C LEU A 144 -8.02 -4.67 -25.22
N ASN A 145 -8.85 -5.26 -26.11
CA ASN A 145 -9.06 -4.75 -27.49
C ASN A 145 -9.83 -3.41 -27.53
N VAL A 146 -9.95 -2.74 -26.39
CA VAL A 146 -10.60 -1.43 -26.27
C VAL A 146 -9.51 -0.39 -26.01
N LYS A 147 -9.34 0.52 -26.96
CA LYS A 147 -8.35 1.61 -26.83
C LYS A 147 -8.62 2.43 -25.57
N GLY A 148 -7.61 2.61 -24.75
CA GLY A 148 -7.67 3.34 -23.48
C GLY A 148 -8.07 2.49 -22.28
N LEU A 149 -8.60 1.29 -22.46
CA LEU A 149 -8.93 0.40 -21.35
C LEU A 149 -7.67 -0.34 -20.88
N LYS A 150 -7.39 -0.25 -19.60
CA LYS A 150 -6.31 -0.94 -18.90
C LYS A 150 -6.91 -1.87 -17.84
N PHE A 151 -6.34 -3.03 -17.69
CA PHE A 151 -6.75 -3.99 -16.69
C PHE A 151 -5.53 -4.78 -16.20
N GLY A 152 -5.44 -4.94 -14.91
CA GLY A 152 -4.41 -5.76 -14.28
C GLY A 152 -4.97 -6.49 -13.07
N THR A 153 -4.36 -7.63 -12.76
CA THR A 153 -4.63 -8.40 -11.55
C THR A 153 -3.34 -8.81 -10.89
N GLU A 154 -3.40 -9.07 -9.61
CA GLU A 154 -2.28 -9.54 -8.82
C GLU A 154 -2.75 -10.66 -7.88
N PHE A 155 -1.90 -11.66 -7.69
CA PHE A 155 -2.07 -12.62 -6.62
C PHE A 155 -0.70 -12.93 -6.01
N GLY A 156 -0.67 -13.13 -4.70
CA GLY A 156 0.58 -13.39 -4.00
C GLY A 156 0.38 -13.88 -2.59
N ILE A 157 1.50 -14.22 -1.98
CA ILE A 157 1.62 -14.62 -0.58
C ILE A 157 2.53 -13.62 0.12
N LEU A 158 2.03 -13.04 1.19
CA LEU A 158 2.80 -12.26 2.13
C LEU A 158 3.22 -13.17 3.29
N TRP A 159 4.51 -13.16 3.61
CA TRP A 159 5.10 -13.89 4.72
C TRP A 159 5.80 -12.90 5.64
N GLY A 160 5.26 -12.68 6.84
CA GLY A 160 5.89 -11.93 7.92
C GLY A 160 6.81 -12.82 8.73
N PHE A 161 7.96 -12.29 9.11
CA PHE A 161 8.93 -12.98 9.98
C PHE A 161 8.71 -12.56 11.43
N GLU A 162 9.10 -13.41 12.35
CA GLU A 162 9.01 -13.11 13.76
C GLU A 162 9.86 -11.88 14.12
N HIS A 163 9.27 -10.98 14.89
CA HIS A 163 9.92 -9.85 15.50
C HIS A 163 9.25 -9.54 16.84
N ASP A 164 10.05 -9.24 17.86
CA ASP A 164 9.60 -8.90 19.23
C ASP A 164 8.52 -9.84 19.79
N ASN A 165 8.76 -11.14 19.64
CA ASN A 165 7.84 -12.20 20.05
C ASN A 165 6.50 -12.21 19.32
N HIS A 166 6.40 -11.57 18.16
CA HIS A 166 5.24 -11.62 17.31
C HIS A 166 5.57 -12.22 15.94
N GLU A 167 4.83 -13.24 15.52
CA GLU A 167 4.87 -13.82 14.19
C GLU A 167 3.54 -13.52 13.47
N ARG A 168 3.61 -12.75 12.39
CA ARG A 168 2.43 -12.35 11.62
C ARG A 168 1.74 -13.50 10.89
N GLY A 169 2.49 -14.52 10.49
CA GLY A 169 2.00 -15.62 9.67
C GLY A 169 1.91 -15.31 8.17
N LEU A 170 1.11 -16.10 7.46
CA LEU A 170 0.97 -16.04 6.00
C LEU A 170 -0.36 -15.42 5.58
N ASP A 171 -0.32 -14.45 4.68
CA ASP A 171 -1.49 -13.85 4.05
C ASP A 171 -1.50 -14.12 2.55
N PHE A 172 -2.64 -14.56 2.02
CA PHE A 172 -2.91 -14.61 0.59
C PHE A 172 -3.55 -13.31 0.14
N HIS A 173 -3.04 -12.73 -0.94
CA HIS A 173 -3.57 -11.52 -1.55
C HIS A 173 -4.08 -11.81 -2.97
N LEU A 174 -5.20 -11.21 -3.32
CA LEU A 174 -5.76 -11.20 -4.66
C LEU A 174 -6.28 -9.80 -4.97
N GLY A 175 -5.72 -9.14 -5.97
CA GLY A 175 -6.07 -7.78 -6.36
C GLY A 175 -6.43 -7.67 -7.84
N ALA A 176 -7.20 -6.65 -8.18
CA ALA A 176 -7.49 -6.27 -9.55
C ALA A 176 -7.74 -4.77 -9.66
N GLU A 177 -7.34 -4.17 -10.77
CA GLU A 177 -7.63 -2.79 -11.10
C GLU A 177 -7.99 -2.65 -12.57
N ALA A 178 -8.95 -1.76 -12.84
CA ALA A 178 -9.34 -1.37 -14.19
C ALA A 178 -9.40 0.15 -14.30
N GLY A 179 -8.87 0.69 -15.39
CA GLY A 179 -8.92 2.11 -15.70
C GLY A 179 -9.23 2.35 -17.18
N TYR A 180 -9.87 3.47 -17.46
CA TYR A 180 -10.18 3.86 -18.84
C TYR A 180 -9.67 5.26 -19.12
N THR A 181 -8.62 5.36 -19.94
CA THR A 181 -8.11 6.65 -20.39
C THR A 181 -9.03 7.22 -21.49
N ILE A 182 -9.71 8.31 -21.18
CA ILE A 182 -10.60 9.00 -22.12
C ILE A 182 -9.75 9.59 -23.25
N PRO A 183 -9.96 9.18 -24.50
CA PRO A 183 -9.17 9.66 -25.62
C PRO A 183 -9.22 11.19 -25.75
N ASN A 184 -8.08 11.80 -26.05
CA ASN A 184 -7.88 13.25 -26.23
C ASN A 184 -8.12 14.13 -25.00
N VAL A 185 -8.47 13.56 -23.85
CA VAL A 185 -8.68 14.32 -22.61
C VAL A 185 -7.54 14.09 -21.62
N GLY A 186 -6.91 12.91 -21.63
CA GLY A 186 -5.87 12.52 -20.67
C GLY A 186 -6.44 12.18 -19.29
N LEU A 187 -7.74 12.07 -19.14
CA LEU A 187 -8.40 11.70 -17.89
C LEU A 187 -8.62 10.18 -17.85
N THR A 188 -8.23 9.57 -16.75
CA THR A 188 -8.34 8.12 -16.53
C THR A 188 -9.07 7.86 -15.22
N PRO A 189 -10.41 7.71 -15.22
CA PRO A 189 -11.09 7.09 -14.09
C PRO A 189 -10.62 5.64 -13.93
N TYR A 190 -10.48 5.21 -12.68
CA TYR A 190 -10.08 3.84 -12.35
C TYR A 190 -10.75 3.34 -11.08
N VAL A 191 -10.85 2.04 -10.98
CA VAL A 191 -11.43 1.33 -9.86
C VAL A 191 -10.61 0.07 -9.59
N GLY A 192 -10.43 -0.26 -8.34
CA GLY A 192 -9.72 -1.47 -7.97
C GLY A 192 -10.22 -2.08 -6.68
N LEU A 193 -9.79 -3.29 -6.46
CA LEU A 193 -10.09 -4.07 -5.26
C LEU A 193 -8.88 -4.92 -4.88
N LEU A 194 -8.71 -5.16 -3.59
CA LEU A 194 -7.74 -6.09 -3.03
C LEU A 194 -8.43 -6.90 -1.94
N PHE A 195 -8.36 -8.20 -2.08
CA PHE A 195 -8.76 -9.17 -1.06
C PHE A 195 -7.52 -9.75 -0.41
N LYS A 196 -7.47 -9.75 0.92
CA LYS A 196 -6.44 -10.43 1.72
C LYS A 196 -7.11 -11.49 2.58
N TYR A 197 -6.46 -12.62 2.72
CA TYR A 197 -6.94 -13.74 3.50
C TYR A 197 -5.81 -14.37 4.31
N ARG A 198 -5.97 -14.44 5.63
CA ARG A 198 -5.01 -15.03 6.53
C ARG A 198 -5.02 -16.56 6.41
N LEU A 199 -3.91 -17.14 5.98
CA LEU A 199 -3.73 -18.59 5.80
C LEU A 199 -3.24 -19.29 7.06
N SER A 200 -2.33 -18.67 7.80
CA SER A 200 -1.81 -19.19 9.07
C SER A 200 -2.14 -18.24 10.22
N GLU A 201 -1.96 -18.71 11.44
CA GLU A 201 -2.18 -17.93 12.63
C GLU A 201 -1.08 -16.87 12.80
N SER A 202 -1.44 -15.74 13.36
CA SER A 202 -0.51 -14.79 13.96
C SER A 202 -0.29 -15.25 15.42
N VAL A 203 0.94 -15.29 15.87
CA VAL A 203 1.31 -15.84 17.17
C VAL A 203 2.08 -14.79 17.96
N TRP A 204 1.71 -14.61 19.22
CA TRP A 204 2.48 -13.85 20.21
C TRP A 204 3.12 -14.80 21.19
N TYR A 205 4.42 -14.62 21.47
CA TYR A 205 5.17 -15.39 22.44
C TYR A 205 5.35 -14.57 23.71
N GLU A 206 4.92 -15.08 24.85
CA GLU A 206 5.26 -14.48 26.13
C GLU A 206 6.66 -14.89 26.61
N HIS A 207 7.22 -14.16 27.59
CA HIS A 207 8.57 -14.24 28.13
C HIS A 207 9.09 -15.64 28.54
N ASN A 208 8.30 -16.71 28.45
CA ASN A 208 8.64 -18.06 28.85
C ASN A 208 8.35 -19.10 27.75
N ASP A 209 8.44 -18.77 26.47
CA ASP A 209 8.13 -19.66 25.35
C ASP A 209 6.72 -20.28 25.41
N THR A 210 5.82 -19.68 26.15
CA THR A 210 4.43 -20.11 26.18
C THR A 210 3.69 -19.47 25.03
N GLU A 211 3.34 -20.25 24.03
CA GLU A 211 2.50 -19.81 22.91
C GLU A 211 1.14 -19.34 23.46
N HIS A 212 0.91 -18.06 23.47
CA HIS A 212 -0.44 -17.53 23.50
C HIS A 212 -0.87 -17.32 22.05
N GLY A 213 -1.36 -18.39 21.45
CA GLY A 213 -1.89 -18.36 20.09
C GLY A 213 -3.13 -17.49 20.02
N TYR A 214 -2.97 -16.26 19.62
CA TYR A 214 -4.08 -15.45 19.13
C TYR A 214 -4.29 -15.81 17.67
N ALA A 215 -5.07 -16.86 17.47
CA ALA A 215 -5.31 -17.40 16.16
C ALA A 215 -6.22 -16.49 15.34
N ASP A 216 -5.64 -15.73 14.48
CA ASP A 216 -6.29 -14.89 13.49
C ASP A 216 -6.55 -15.66 12.18
N ARG A 217 -6.60 -16.99 12.25
CA ARG A 217 -6.92 -17.82 11.09
C ARG A 217 -8.23 -17.39 10.46
N ARG A 218 -8.21 -17.21 9.13
CA ARG A 218 -9.36 -16.81 8.32
C ARG A 218 -9.79 -15.35 8.47
N SER A 219 -9.00 -14.51 9.11
CA SER A 219 -9.17 -13.06 8.98
C SER A 219 -9.08 -12.66 7.51
N ARG A 220 -9.87 -11.72 7.13
CA ARG A 220 -9.97 -11.26 5.75
C ARG A 220 -10.15 -9.76 5.71
N GLN A 221 -9.47 -9.14 4.76
CA GLN A 221 -9.56 -7.72 4.49
C GLN A 221 -9.99 -7.50 3.04
N TYR A 222 -10.87 -6.56 2.85
CA TYR A 222 -11.33 -6.09 1.55
C TYR A 222 -10.98 -4.61 1.43
N ASN A 223 -10.19 -4.26 0.44
CA ASN A 223 -9.94 -2.88 0.07
C ASN A 223 -10.59 -2.63 -1.29
N PHE A 224 -11.35 -1.58 -1.38
CA PHE A 224 -11.93 -1.09 -2.62
C PHE A 224 -11.50 0.36 -2.81
N TRP A 225 -11.08 0.73 -3.99
CA TRP A 225 -10.74 2.12 -4.30
C TRP A 225 -11.38 2.60 -5.59
N LEU A 226 -11.69 3.87 -5.61
CA LEU A 226 -12.23 4.58 -6.75
C LEU A 226 -11.45 5.88 -6.93
N GLY A 227 -10.91 6.10 -8.11
CA GLY A 227 -10.04 7.23 -8.35
C GLY A 227 -10.07 7.76 -9.77
N VAL A 228 -9.28 8.80 -9.94
CA VAL A 228 -9.06 9.46 -11.22
C VAL A 228 -7.60 9.88 -11.33
N ALA A 229 -7.02 9.67 -12.51
CA ALA A 229 -5.73 10.23 -12.89
C ALA A 229 -5.91 11.19 -14.07
N TYR A 230 -5.07 12.21 -14.12
CA TYR A 230 -5.08 13.20 -15.19
C TYR A 230 -3.66 13.50 -15.67
N ASP A 231 -3.41 13.28 -16.93
CA ASP A 231 -2.12 13.57 -17.57
C ASP A 231 -2.04 15.08 -17.88
N ILE A 232 -1.30 15.82 -17.05
CA ILE A 232 -1.03 17.25 -17.27
C ILE A 232 -0.10 17.42 -18.48
N THR A 233 0.88 16.55 -18.58
CA THR A 233 1.81 16.40 -19.71
C THR A 233 2.09 14.92 -19.92
N PRO A 234 2.75 14.48 -21.00
CA PRO A 234 3.19 13.11 -21.16
C PRO A 234 4.08 12.59 -20.02
N GLN A 235 4.76 13.50 -19.30
CA GLN A 235 5.67 13.16 -18.21
C GLN A 235 5.03 13.31 -16.83
N ILE A 236 3.95 14.08 -16.69
CA ILE A 236 3.36 14.43 -15.40
C ILE A 236 1.92 14.01 -15.35
N THR A 237 1.61 13.09 -14.46
CA THR A 237 0.25 12.67 -14.13
C THR A 237 -0.07 13.07 -12.70
N VAL A 238 -1.24 13.60 -12.44
CA VAL A 238 -1.79 13.73 -11.08
C VAL A 238 -2.92 12.74 -10.91
N LYS A 239 -3.05 12.18 -9.70
CA LYS A 239 -4.12 11.23 -9.40
C LYS A 239 -4.66 11.44 -7.99
N ALA A 240 -5.90 11.03 -7.80
CA ALA A 240 -6.52 10.99 -6.49
C ALA A 240 -7.49 9.81 -6.42
N HIS A 241 -7.62 9.21 -5.24
CA HIS A 241 -8.61 8.17 -5.01
C HIS A 241 -9.07 8.12 -3.56
N PHE A 242 -10.24 7.56 -3.38
CA PHE A 242 -10.75 7.10 -2.10
C PHE A 242 -10.53 5.61 -1.98
N ILE A 243 -10.19 5.15 -0.77
CA ILE A 243 -10.02 3.74 -0.40
C ILE A 243 -11.01 3.44 0.72
N PHE A 244 -11.78 2.39 0.53
CA PHE A 244 -12.67 1.81 1.53
C PHE A 244 -12.04 0.50 1.98
N ARG A 245 -11.84 0.34 3.28
CA ARG A 245 -11.26 -0.88 3.86
C ARG A 245 -12.28 -1.49 4.80
N ASN A 246 -12.46 -2.80 4.68
CA ASN A 246 -13.26 -3.57 5.62
C ASN A 246 -12.45 -4.79 6.03
N GLU A 247 -12.26 -4.98 7.32
CA GLU A 247 -11.51 -6.11 7.86
C GLU A 247 -12.37 -6.92 8.82
N VAL A 248 -12.39 -8.22 8.60
CA VAL A 248 -13.11 -9.17 9.46
C VAL A 248 -12.09 -10.05 10.15
N TYR A 249 -11.81 -9.77 11.40
CA TYR A 249 -11.01 -10.63 12.26
C TYR A 249 -11.82 -11.86 12.68
N LYS A 250 -11.12 -13.00 12.73
CA LYS A 250 -11.67 -14.24 13.30
C LYS A 250 -10.68 -14.75 14.33
N GLY A 251 -10.91 -14.44 15.60
CA GLY A 251 -10.05 -14.84 16.71
C GLY A 251 -10.80 -14.83 18.02
N VAL A 252 -10.14 -15.29 19.06
CA VAL A 252 -10.66 -15.36 20.45
C VAL A 252 -11.06 -13.98 21.00
N TRP A 253 -10.55 -12.91 20.40
CA TRP A 253 -10.79 -11.54 20.82
C TRP A 253 -12.10 -10.93 20.29
N THR A 254 -12.70 -11.51 19.28
CA THR A 254 -13.93 -10.97 18.65
C THR A 254 -15.18 -11.21 19.48
N ASP A 255 -15.17 -12.23 20.34
CA ASP A 255 -16.36 -12.58 21.14
C ASP A 255 -16.45 -11.77 22.44
N ASP A 256 -15.31 -11.36 23.02
CA ASP A 256 -15.25 -10.69 24.31
C ASP A 256 -15.01 -9.17 24.22
N ASN A 257 -14.60 -8.64 23.08
CA ASN A 257 -14.34 -7.21 22.93
C ASN A 257 -14.79 -6.69 21.55
N PRO A 258 -16.08 -6.35 21.42
CA PRO A 258 -16.65 -5.85 20.15
C PRO A 258 -16.05 -4.50 19.69
N HIS A 259 -15.23 -3.86 20.49
CA HIS A 259 -14.58 -2.58 20.14
C HIS A 259 -13.23 -2.75 19.43
N ARG A 260 -12.74 -3.98 19.26
CA ARG A 260 -11.57 -4.28 18.43
C ARG A 260 -11.96 -4.78 17.03
N HIS A 261 -12.94 -4.18 16.43
CA HIS A 261 -13.11 -4.21 14.98
C HIS A 261 -12.02 -3.31 14.37
N GLY A 262 -10.77 -3.70 14.57
CA GLY A 262 -9.68 -2.99 13.97
C GLY A 262 -9.65 -3.32 12.49
N GLY A 263 -9.70 -2.32 11.62
CA GLY A 263 -9.44 -2.51 10.23
C GLY A 263 -10.47 -1.94 9.25
N ASP A 264 -11.66 -1.57 9.72
CA ASP A 264 -12.56 -0.75 8.93
C ASP A 264 -11.99 0.67 8.90
N ALA A 265 -11.42 1.05 7.79
CA ALA A 265 -10.85 2.38 7.63
C ALA A 265 -11.11 2.89 6.22
N ASP A 266 -11.44 4.14 6.13
CA ASP A 266 -11.48 4.85 4.87
C ASP A 266 -10.18 5.61 4.66
N GLY A 267 -9.89 5.96 3.42
CA GLY A 267 -8.71 6.74 3.11
C GLY A 267 -8.90 7.61 1.89
N PHE A 268 -8.23 8.72 1.91
CA PHE A 268 -8.07 9.58 0.74
C PHE A 268 -6.59 9.67 0.40
N TYR A 269 -6.33 9.64 -0.88
CA TYR A 269 -4.99 9.75 -1.40
C TYR A 269 -4.93 10.67 -2.62
N MET A 270 -3.89 11.49 -2.70
CA MET A 270 -3.64 12.38 -3.82
C MET A 270 -2.16 12.40 -4.21
N ALA A 271 -1.87 12.26 -5.50
CA ALA A 271 -0.54 12.01 -6.02
C ALA A 271 -0.14 12.81 -7.25
N ALA A 272 1.18 13.03 -7.38
CA ALA A 272 1.81 13.34 -8.64
C ALA A 272 2.82 12.25 -9.03
N VAL A 273 2.81 11.88 -10.29
CA VAL A 273 3.70 10.90 -10.91
C VAL A 273 4.52 11.60 -11.98
N PHE A 274 5.83 11.42 -11.96
CA PHE A 274 6.74 11.86 -13.00
C PHE A 274 7.30 10.64 -13.76
N ASN A 275 7.01 10.58 -15.05
CA ASN A 275 7.48 9.53 -15.96
C ASN A 275 8.70 10.03 -16.75
N PHE A 276 9.71 9.20 -16.91
CA PHE A 276 10.97 9.53 -17.60
C PHE A 276 11.53 8.35 -18.40
#